data_cdfcfc36a210544195f4540cc67b2b9d
#
_entry.id   cdfcfc36a210544195f4540cc67b2b9d
#
_cell.length_a   1.000
_cell.length_b   1.000
_cell.length_c   1.000
_cell.angle_alpha   90.00
_cell.angle_beta   90.00
_cell.angle_gamma   90.00
#
_symmetry.space_group_name_H-M   'P 1'
#
loop_
_entity.id
_entity.type
_entity.pdbx_description
1 polymer ?
#
loop_
_entity_poly.entity_id
_entity_poly.type
_entity_poly.pdbx_seq_one_letter_code
_entity_poly.pdbx_strand_id
1 'polypeptide(L)'
;MWTGAVKPDPVPPANVVLSVPKDMYRHDGAPTEWWWHIGTLRAGDRVFGFEINAASFTGSSFAMTQLSVSDVQEQRHFQRTQVYGPAPIGAFDVRTWAEGDPTKDWYARLGDASWTVGGFTVTATGSGYTKAPKVSFDGDGSGASAIAVLDAAGGVAQIVLLKPGTGYTTPPTVTLSGGGGSGATAVAVKNWVTMTAPQADPTRDIHVTALLVDEHTLDEVQFDLTFSQQGRPFWVWGTGIKPGETTQD
;
A
#
# COMPACT_ATOMS: atom_id res chain seq x y z
N MET A 1 -9.87 20.87 28.41
CA MET A 1 -9.96 19.50 28.93
C MET A 1 -11.17 18.84 28.33
N TRP A 2 -10.96 17.70 27.64
CA TRP A 2 -12.07 16.95 27.07
C TRP A 2 -12.70 16.11 28.17
N THR A 3 -13.97 16.38 28.50
CA THR A 3 -14.75 15.68 29.54
C THR A 3 -15.83 14.79 28.95
N GLY A 4 -15.64 14.32 27.73
CA GLY A 4 -16.55 13.35 27.11
C GLY A 4 -16.58 12.06 27.90
N ALA A 5 -17.77 11.60 28.30
CA ALA A 5 -17.95 10.30 28.91
C ALA A 5 -17.37 9.23 27.96
N VAL A 6 -16.41 8.45 28.45
CA VAL A 6 -15.89 7.29 27.71
C VAL A 6 -17.08 6.36 27.49
N LYS A 7 -17.52 6.20 26.26
CA LYS A 7 -18.49 5.16 25.94
C LYS A 7 -17.84 3.82 26.27
N PRO A 8 -18.54 2.93 27.00
CA PRO A 8 -18.01 1.59 27.18
C PRO A 8 -17.77 0.96 25.80
N ASP A 9 -16.64 0.29 25.66
CA ASP A 9 -16.33 -0.44 24.43
C ASP A 9 -17.50 -1.38 24.11
N PRO A 10 -18.01 -1.35 22.88
CA PRO A 10 -19.07 -2.26 22.49
C PRO A 10 -18.55 -3.70 22.65
N VAL A 11 -19.35 -4.58 23.21
CA VAL A 11 -19.02 -5.99 23.35
C VAL A 11 -19.08 -6.66 21.98
N PRO A 12 -18.02 -7.33 21.53
CA PRO A 12 -18.04 -8.07 20.26
C PRO A 12 -19.24 -9.05 20.23
N PRO A 13 -19.85 -9.30 19.06
CA PRO A 13 -20.82 -10.38 18.95
C PRO A 13 -20.22 -11.68 19.51
N ALA A 14 -20.99 -12.40 20.31
CA ALA A 14 -20.52 -13.59 21.03
C ALA A 14 -20.02 -14.73 20.12
N ASN A 15 -20.32 -14.66 18.82
CA ASN A 15 -19.93 -15.62 17.79
C ASN A 15 -18.70 -15.20 16.97
N VAL A 16 -18.11 -14.05 17.25
CA VAL A 16 -16.89 -13.61 16.57
C VAL A 16 -15.68 -14.15 17.33
N VAL A 17 -14.96 -15.07 16.69
CA VAL A 17 -13.76 -15.68 17.24
C VAL A 17 -12.62 -15.46 16.23
N LEU A 18 -11.60 -14.73 16.65
CA LEU A 18 -10.36 -14.61 15.88
C LEU A 18 -9.63 -15.96 15.88
N SER A 19 -9.38 -16.47 14.72
CA SER A 19 -8.63 -17.70 14.50
C SER A 19 -7.28 -17.38 13.84
N VAL A 20 -6.31 -16.99 14.65
CA VAL A 20 -4.94 -16.79 14.18
C VAL A 20 -4.27 -18.16 14.03
N PRO A 21 -3.60 -18.47 12.93
CA PRO A 21 -3.16 -17.57 11.85
C PRO A 21 -4.15 -17.35 10.70
N LYS A 22 -5.25 -18.07 10.64
CA LYS A 22 -6.17 -18.05 9.50
C LYS A 22 -6.62 -16.64 9.14
N ASP A 23 -6.99 -15.85 10.14
CA ASP A 23 -7.54 -14.49 9.94
C ASP A 23 -6.46 -13.43 9.61
N MET A 24 -5.20 -13.84 9.43
CA MET A 24 -4.15 -13.01 8.83
C MET A 24 -4.08 -13.14 7.31
N TYR A 25 -4.68 -14.19 6.77
CA TYR A 25 -4.66 -14.49 5.35
C TYR A 25 -5.80 -13.74 4.65
N ARG A 26 -5.71 -13.65 3.34
CA ARG A 26 -6.74 -13.03 2.53
C ARG A 26 -8.08 -13.74 2.71
N HIS A 27 -9.14 -12.95 2.90
CA HIS A 27 -10.51 -13.43 2.95
C HIS A 27 -11.16 -13.31 1.56
N ASP A 28 -11.60 -14.43 1.02
CA ASP A 28 -12.28 -14.45 -0.27
C ASP A 28 -13.64 -13.74 -0.15
N GLY A 29 -13.84 -12.73 -0.99
CA GLY A 29 -15.07 -11.96 -1.04
C GLY A 29 -15.10 -10.74 -0.13
N ALA A 30 -14.06 -10.48 0.68
CA ALA A 30 -13.95 -9.23 1.43
C ALA A 30 -13.85 -8.05 0.46
N PRO A 31 -14.72 -7.04 0.58
CA PRO A 31 -14.68 -5.87 -0.29
C PRO A 31 -13.48 -4.98 -0.03
N THR A 32 -12.94 -5.04 1.19
CA THR A 32 -11.80 -4.24 1.65
C THR A 32 -10.99 -5.04 2.63
N GLU A 33 -9.68 -5.09 2.41
CA GLU A 33 -8.71 -5.68 3.33
C GLU A 33 -7.46 -4.84 3.35
N TRP A 34 -6.81 -4.73 4.51
CA TRP A 34 -5.52 -4.06 4.63
C TRP A 34 -4.64 -4.71 5.68
N TRP A 35 -3.33 -4.65 5.43
CA TRP A 35 -2.28 -5.05 6.36
C TRP A 35 -1.50 -3.81 6.71
N TRP A 36 -1.61 -3.40 7.96
CA TRP A 36 -1.18 -2.09 8.41
C TRP A 36 -0.25 -2.19 9.61
N HIS A 37 0.93 -1.60 9.50
CA HIS A 37 1.90 -1.48 10.56
C HIS A 37 2.18 0.00 10.80
N ILE A 38 1.91 0.46 12.01
CA ILE A 38 2.12 1.85 12.44
C ILE A 38 2.81 1.86 13.79
N GLY A 39 3.74 2.79 14.00
CA GLY A 39 4.42 2.88 15.28
C GLY A 39 5.55 3.88 15.33
N THR A 40 6.36 3.71 16.35
CA THR A 40 7.57 4.50 16.55
C THR A 40 8.78 3.61 16.69
N LEU A 41 9.90 4.05 16.10
CA LEU A 41 11.20 3.43 16.23
C LEU A 41 12.14 4.38 16.99
N ARG A 42 13.09 3.81 17.70
CA ARG A 42 14.15 4.55 18.39
C ARG A 42 15.51 4.05 17.96
N ALA A 43 16.40 4.99 17.62
CA ALA A 43 17.78 4.72 17.29
C ALA A 43 18.66 5.69 18.09
N GLY A 44 19.14 5.24 19.27
CA GLY A 44 19.74 6.13 20.25
C GLY A 44 18.74 7.18 20.72
N ASP A 45 19.08 8.45 20.56
CA ASP A 45 18.23 9.58 20.92
C ASP A 45 17.27 9.98 19.79
N ARG A 46 17.38 9.38 18.61
CA ARG A 46 16.48 9.68 17.47
C ARG A 46 15.19 8.86 17.57
N VAL A 47 14.09 9.52 17.25
CA VAL A 47 12.75 8.94 17.21
C VAL A 47 12.17 9.10 15.81
N PHE A 48 11.65 8.00 15.28
CA PHE A 48 10.98 7.96 13.99
C PHE A 48 9.54 7.49 14.19
N GLY A 49 8.57 8.20 13.62
CA GLY A 49 7.24 7.68 13.39
C GLY A 49 7.21 6.97 12.03
N PHE A 50 6.49 5.87 11.91
CA PHE A 50 6.34 5.20 10.62
C PHE A 50 4.93 4.66 10.42
N GLU A 51 4.57 4.52 9.15
CA GLU A 51 3.38 3.83 8.67
C GLU A 51 3.73 3.01 7.44
N ILE A 52 3.30 1.76 7.41
CA ILE A 52 3.43 0.85 6.28
C ILE A 52 2.08 0.18 6.09
N ASN A 53 1.43 0.45 4.97
CA ASN A 53 0.10 -0.07 4.66
C ASN A 53 0.07 -0.64 3.24
N ALA A 54 -0.49 -1.85 3.12
CA ALA A 54 -0.89 -2.45 1.86
C ALA A 54 -2.37 -2.80 1.94
N ALA A 55 -3.17 -2.22 1.06
CA ALA A 55 -4.62 -2.34 1.09
C ALA A 55 -5.19 -2.77 -0.26
N SER A 56 -6.24 -3.57 -0.21
CA SER A 56 -7.05 -3.98 -1.35
C SER A 56 -8.49 -3.51 -1.16
N PHE A 57 -9.02 -2.84 -2.14
CA PHE A 57 -10.39 -2.35 -2.20
C PHE A 57 -11.09 -2.99 -3.41
N THR A 58 -11.34 -4.30 -3.34
CA THR A 58 -11.93 -5.05 -4.45
C THR A 58 -13.31 -4.56 -4.83
N GLY A 59 -14.10 -4.10 -3.85
CA GLY A 59 -15.40 -3.47 -4.09
C GLY A 59 -15.32 -2.17 -4.90
N SER A 60 -14.17 -1.46 -4.88
CA SER A 60 -13.90 -0.24 -5.65
C SER A 60 -12.88 -0.46 -6.77
N SER A 61 -12.44 -1.69 -6.97
CA SER A 61 -11.52 -2.11 -8.04
C SER A 61 -10.14 -1.43 -8.02
N PHE A 62 -9.58 -1.17 -6.84
CA PHE A 62 -8.22 -0.66 -6.71
C PHE A 62 -7.49 -1.27 -5.50
N ALA A 63 -6.17 -1.11 -5.47
CA ALA A 63 -5.34 -1.32 -4.29
C ALA A 63 -4.44 -0.11 -4.06
N MET A 64 -3.85 -0.01 -2.89
CA MET A 64 -2.93 1.08 -2.57
C MET A 64 -1.85 0.64 -1.59
N THR A 65 -0.68 1.26 -1.71
CA THR A 65 0.28 1.39 -0.61
C THR A 65 0.18 2.78 -0.01
N GLN A 66 0.39 2.86 1.28
CA GLN A 66 0.65 4.11 1.98
C GLN A 66 1.87 3.88 2.87
N LEU A 67 2.94 4.52 2.54
CA LEU A 67 4.21 4.41 3.25
C LEU A 67 4.61 5.79 3.74
N SER A 68 4.98 5.91 5.00
CA SER A 68 5.51 7.15 5.55
C SER A 68 6.54 6.91 6.64
N VAL A 69 7.46 7.86 6.78
CA VAL A 69 8.36 7.95 7.91
C VAL A 69 8.58 9.41 8.29
N SER A 70 8.53 9.69 9.58
CA SER A 70 8.82 11.00 10.15
C SER A 70 10.05 10.91 11.04
N ASP A 71 11.08 11.65 10.71
CA ASP A 71 12.21 11.90 11.60
C ASP A 71 11.86 13.09 12.50
N VAL A 72 11.65 12.82 13.78
CA VAL A 72 11.16 13.84 14.73
C VAL A 72 12.23 14.92 15.01
N GLN A 73 13.49 14.52 15.10
CA GLN A 73 14.58 15.47 15.41
C GLN A 73 14.93 16.36 14.23
N GLU A 74 15.00 15.78 13.04
CA GLU A 74 15.31 16.52 11.81
C GLU A 74 14.10 17.26 11.24
N GLN A 75 12.91 17.06 11.82
CA GLN A 75 11.64 17.60 11.33
C GLN A 75 11.39 17.30 9.85
N ARG A 76 11.78 16.10 9.42
CA ARG A 76 11.62 15.61 8.05
C ARG A 76 10.51 14.57 8.00
N HIS A 77 9.71 14.64 6.96
CA HIS A 77 8.67 13.66 6.67
C HIS A 77 8.79 13.19 5.24
N PHE A 78 8.77 11.89 5.06
CA PHE A 78 8.80 11.22 3.76
C PHE A 78 7.53 10.43 3.63
N GLN A 79 6.87 10.54 2.49
CA GLN A 79 5.64 9.79 2.25
C GLN A 79 5.46 9.42 0.78
N ARG A 80 4.72 8.34 0.57
CA ARG A 80 4.16 7.99 -0.72
C ARG A 80 2.86 7.24 -0.56
N THR A 81 1.84 7.72 -1.24
CA THR A 81 0.61 6.99 -1.49
C THR A 81 0.55 6.62 -2.96
N GLN A 82 0.55 5.33 -3.26
CA GLN A 82 0.45 4.85 -4.63
C GLN A 82 -0.82 4.04 -4.82
N VAL A 83 -1.64 4.44 -5.76
CA VAL A 83 -2.85 3.74 -6.16
C VAL A 83 -2.59 2.87 -7.38
N TYR A 84 -3.11 1.67 -7.34
CA TYR A 84 -3.04 0.64 -8.39
C TYR A 84 -4.45 0.24 -8.79
N GLY A 85 -4.74 0.16 -10.08
CA GLY A 85 -6.06 -0.26 -10.54
C GLY A 85 -6.17 -0.37 -12.05
N PRO A 86 -7.32 -0.84 -12.59
CA PRO A 86 -8.39 -1.55 -11.89
C PRO A 86 -8.05 -3.00 -11.56
N ALA A 87 -8.80 -3.62 -10.66
CA ALA A 87 -8.64 -5.05 -10.36
C ALA A 87 -9.01 -5.95 -11.58
N PRO A 88 -8.40 -7.14 -11.73
CA PRO A 88 -7.41 -7.73 -10.84
C PRO A 88 -6.07 -7.03 -10.94
N ILE A 89 -5.52 -6.67 -9.79
CA ILE A 89 -4.30 -5.88 -9.71
C ILE A 89 -3.13 -6.84 -9.66
N GLY A 90 -2.44 -7.02 -10.79
CA GLY A 90 -1.29 -7.92 -10.87
C GLY A 90 -0.12 -7.57 -9.94
N ALA A 91 -0.16 -6.34 -9.37
CA ALA A 91 0.84 -5.89 -8.41
C ALA A 91 0.52 -6.29 -6.96
N PHE A 92 -0.72 -6.69 -6.66
CA PHE A 92 -1.15 -7.05 -5.31
C PHE A 92 -1.35 -8.56 -5.20
N ASP A 93 -0.59 -9.18 -4.31
CA ASP A 93 -0.62 -10.61 -4.07
C ASP A 93 -0.60 -10.88 -2.57
N VAL A 94 -1.65 -11.51 -2.08
CA VAL A 94 -1.76 -11.96 -0.68
C VAL A 94 -2.15 -13.41 -0.68
N ARG A 95 -1.44 -14.18 0.15
CA ARG A 95 -1.75 -15.60 0.28
C ARG A 95 -3.11 -15.81 0.93
N THR A 96 -3.94 -16.61 0.27
CA THR A 96 -5.17 -17.16 0.85
C THR A 96 -4.85 -18.32 1.80
N TRP A 97 -5.67 -18.50 2.82
CA TRP A 97 -5.57 -19.67 3.69
C TRP A 97 -5.98 -20.92 2.90
N ALA A 98 -5.07 -21.87 2.80
CA ALA A 98 -5.38 -23.20 2.30
C ALA A 98 -5.44 -24.17 3.48
N GLU A 99 -6.62 -24.69 3.81
CA GLU A 99 -6.75 -25.73 4.82
C GLU A 99 -5.87 -26.91 4.47
N GLY A 100 -5.02 -27.33 5.42
CA GLY A 100 -4.17 -28.51 5.29
C GLY A 100 -2.78 -28.29 4.71
N ASP A 101 -2.37 -27.06 4.45
CA ASP A 101 -0.97 -26.77 4.08
C ASP A 101 -0.25 -25.93 5.15
N PRO A 102 0.14 -26.56 6.27
CA PRO A 102 0.85 -25.88 7.35
C PRO A 102 2.30 -25.53 7.01
N THR A 103 2.77 -25.74 5.79
CA THR A 103 4.18 -25.60 5.44
C THR A 103 4.51 -24.29 4.72
N LYS A 104 3.52 -23.44 4.47
CA LYS A 104 3.73 -22.24 3.67
C LYS A 104 3.55 -20.98 4.47
N ASP A 105 4.59 -20.19 4.54
CA ASP A 105 4.58 -18.88 5.20
C ASP A 105 3.50 -17.97 4.63
N TRP A 106 2.93 -17.17 5.51
CA TRP A 106 2.05 -16.09 5.10
C TRP A 106 2.83 -14.98 4.39
N TYR A 107 2.23 -14.35 3.41
CA TYR A 107 2.74 -13.13 2.82
C TYR A 107 1.63 -12.20 2.31
N ALA A 108 1.93 -10.89 2.33
CA ALA A 108 1.22 -9.85 1.60
C ALA A 108 2.24 -9.02 0.81
N ARG A 109 1.99 -8.80 -0.47
CA ARG A 109 2.88 -8.06 -1.37
C ARG A 109 2.09 -7.07 -2.21
N LEU A 110 2.63 -5.88 -2.34
CA LEU A 110 2.15 -4.90 -3.28
C LEU A 110 3.36 -4.23 -3.93
N GLY A 111 3.55 -4.47 -5.22
CA GLY A 111 4.82 -4.26 -5.89
C GLY A 111 5.83 -5.37 -5.56
N ASP A 112 7.00 -5.28 -6.16
CA ASP A 112 8.12 -6.21 -5.95
C ASP A 112 9.44 -5.42 -6.05
N ALA A 113 10.44 -5.83 -5.29
CA ALA A 113 11.77 -5.24 -5.34
C ALA A 113 12.45 -5.39 -6.72
N SER A 114 12.02 -6.39 -7.50
CA SER A 114 12.48 -6.60 -8.88
C SER A 114 11.81 -5.65 -9.89
N TRP A 115 10.68 -5.01 -9.53
CA TRP A 115 9.97 -4.12 -10.44
C TRP A 115 10.59 -2.74 -10.43
N THR A 116 10.83 -2.20 -11.60
CA THR A 116 11.32 -0.83 -11.74
C THR A 116 10.17 0.18 -11.63
N VAL A 117 8.99 -0.20 -12.13
CA VAL A 117 7.81 0.66 -12.05
C VAL A 117 6.94 0.23 -10.87
N GLY A 118 7.10 0.89 -9.75
CA GLY A 118 6.28 0.71 -8.55
C GLY A 118 5.31 1.87 -8.30
N GLY A 119 5.42 2.95 -9.07
CA GLY A 119 4.57 4.12 -8.97
C GLY A 119 5.07 5.26 -9.85
N PHE A 120 4.44 6.43 -9.67
CA PHE A 120 4.77 7.64 -10.43
C PHE A 120 4.75 8.86 -9.53
N THR A 121 5.64 9.80 -9.82
CA THR A 121 5.56 11.17 -9.32
C THR A 121 5.27 12.10 -10.48
N VAL A 122 4.17 12.85 -10.42
CA VAL A 122 3.88 13.95 -11.35
C VAL A 122 4.76 15.12 -10.97
N THR A 123 5.73 15.45 -11.80
CA THR A 123 6.70 16.55 -11.54
C THR A 123 6.22 17.89 -12.05
N ALA A 124 5.29 17.88 -13.01
CA ALA A 124 4.53 19.05 -13.43
C ALA A 124 3.13 18.61 -13.88
N THR A 125 2.11 19.31 -13.43
CA THR A 125 0.70 18.97 -13.75
C THR A 125 0.32 19.35 -15.18
N GLY A 126 1.04 20.30 -15.80
CA GLY A 126 0.66 20.87 -17.07
C GLY A 126 -0.68 21.60 -16.99
N SER A 127 -1.28 21.88 -18.13
CA SER A 127 -2.60 22.55 -18.19
C SER A 127 -3.30 22.34 -19.54
N GLY A 128 -4.60 22.66 -19.57
CA GLY A 128 -5.39 22.64 -20.79
C GLY A 128 -5.83 21.26 -21.27
N TYR A 129 -5.63 20.23 -20.48
CA TYR A 129 -6.10 18.90 -20.80
C TYR A 129 -7.64 18.82 -20.68
N THR A 130 -8.29 18.44 -21.77
CA THR A 130 -9.74 18.17 -21.81
C THR A 130 -10.06 16.69 -21.72
N LYS A 131 -9.06 15.84 -21.95
CA LYS A 131 -9.08 14.38 -21.77
C LYS A 131 -7.74 13.95 -21.20
N ALA A 132 -7.74 12.82 -20.48
CA ALA A 132 -6.50 12.24 -19.97
C ALA A 132 -5.50 11.98 -21.11
N PRO A 133 -4.26 12.45 -21.01
CA PRO A 133 -3.21 12.12 -21.98
C PRO A 133 -2.90 10.62 -21.94
N LYS A 134 -2.46 10.07 -23.05
CA LYS A 134 -1.94 8.71 -23.12
C LYS A 134 -0.60 8.66 -22.36
N VAL A 135 -0.46 7.68 -21.47
CA VAL A 135 0.80 7.35 -20.79
C VAL A 135 1.52 6.29 -21.60
N SER A 136 2.78 6.50 -21.90
CA SER A 136 3.65 5.52 -22.56
C SER A 136 5.01 5.47 -21.89
N PHE A 137 5.70 4.34 -22.05
CA PHE A 137 6.95 4.02 -21.38
C PHE A 137 8.00 3.67 -22.41
N ASP A 138 9.19 4.23 -22.25
CA ASP A 138 10.36 3.94 -23.09
C ASP A 138 11.52 3.52 -22.19
N GLY A 139 12.09 2.33 -22.45
CA GLY A 139 13.15 1.71 -21.66
C GLY A 139 13.43 0.29 -22.12
N ASP A 140 14.28 -0.41 -21.36
CA ASP A 140 14.77 -1.76 -21.64
C ASP A 140 13.77 -2.89 -21.30
N GLY A 141 12.71 -2.58 -20.55
CA GLY A 141 11.62 -3.50 -20.24
C GLY A 141 10.39 -3.33 -21.13
N SER A 142 9.31 -4.02 -20.75
CA SER A 142 8.06 -3.99 -21.52
C SER A 142 6.84 -4.27 -20.63
N GLY A 143 5.65 -4.00 -21.18
CA GLY A 143 4.36 -4.38 -20.61
C GLY A 143 3.86 -3.48 -19.48
N ALA A 144 4.58 -2.43 -19.08
CA ALA A 144 4.05 -1.42 -18.16
C ALA A 144 2.87 -0.70 -18.80
N SER A 145 1.84 -0.42 -17.99
CA SER A 145 0.69 0.37 -18.40
C SER A 145 0.16 1.21 -17.26
N ALA A 146 -0.30 2.41 -17.56
CA ALA A 146 -0.85 3.34 -16.59
C ALA A 146 -1.87 4.27 -17.28
N ILE A 147 -2.68 4.93 -16.45
CA ILE A 147 -3.61 5.97 -16.87
C ILE A 147 -3.33 7.27 -16.13
N ALA A 148 -3.44 8.39 -16.82
CA ALA A 148 -3.42 9.70 -16.20
C ALA A 148 -4.82 10.07 -15.67
N VAL A 149 -4.87 10.75 -14.53
CA VAL A 149 -6.09 11.29 -13.93
C VAL A 149 -5.96 12.81 -13.91
N LEU A 150 -6.96 13.52 -14.39
CA LEU A 150 -6.97 14.99 -14.42
C LEU A 150 -7.60 15.54 -13.12
N ASP A 151 -7.11 16.69 -12.72
CA ASP A 151 -7.80 17.55 -11.76
C ASP A 151 -8.92 18.37 -12.43
N ALA A 152 -9.68 19.11 -11.62
CA ALA A 152 -10.77 19.93 -12.11
C ALA A 152 -10.30 21.13 -12.96
N ALA A 153 -9.02 21.50 -12.89
CA ALA A 153 -8.42 22.60 -13.66
C ALA A 153 -7.83 22.15 -15.01
N GLY A 154 -7.87 20.84 -15.29
CA GLY A 154 -7.32 20.26 -16.51
C GLY A 154 -5.80 20.08 -16.47
N GLY A 155 -5.24 19.88 -15.28
CA GLY A 155 -3.89 19.40 -15.08
C GLY A 155 -3.86 17.88 -14.82
N VAL A 156 -2.72 17.23 -15.00
CA VAL A 156 -2.53 15.84 -14.61
C VAL A 156 -2.26 15.78 -13.10
N ALA A 157 -3.25 15.34 -12.32
CA ALA A 157 -3.14 15.23 -10.87
C ALA A 157 -2.39 13.98 -10.42
N GLN A 158 -2.60 12.86 -11.13
CA GLN A 158 -2.08 11.56 -10.74
C GLN A 158 -1.87 10.65 -11.94
N ILE A 159 -0.98 9.70 -11.81
CA ILE A 159 -0.85 8.56 -12.72
C ILE A 159 -1.09 7.28 -11.93
N VAL A 160 -2.07 6.49 -12.35
CA VAL A 160 -2.46 5.23 -11.73
C VAL A 160 -1.80 4.09 -12.48
N LEU A 161 -1.02 3.28 -11.77
CA LEU A 161 -0.38 2.10 -12.32
C LEU A 161 -1.41 0.99 -12.56
N LEU A 162 -1.47 0.45 -13.76
CA LEU A 162 -2.32 -0.70 -14.12
C LEU A 162 -1.51 -2.00 -14.15
N LYS A 163 -0.31 -1.93 -14.74
CA LYS A 163 0.64 -3.06 -14.81
C LYS A 163 2.06 -2.53 -14.62
N PRO A 164 2.86 -3.18 -13.77
CA PRO A 164 4.23 -2.74 -13.52
C PRO A 164 5.18 -3.00 -14.69
N GLY A 165 4.82 -3.92 -15.59
CA GLY A 165 5.72 -4.40 -16.64
C GLY A 165 6.76 -5.37 -16.08
N THR A 166 7.71 -5.73 -16.93
CA THR A 166 8.81 -6.66 -16.62
C THR A 166 10.07 -6.27 -17.38
N GLY A 167 11.23 -6.71 -16.86
CA GLY A 167 12.51 -6.59 -17.56
C GLY A 167 13.15 -5.20 -17.50
N TYR A 168 12.58 -4.25 -16.80
CA TYR A 168 13.23 -2.96 -16.59
C TYR A 168 14.42 -3.11 -15.64
N THR A 169 15.58 -2.62 -16.04
CA THR A 169 16.76 -2.52 -15.16
C THR A 169 16.91 -1.11 -14.56
N THR A 170 16.33 -0.12 -15.25
CA THR A 170 16.24 1.27 -14.80
C THR A 170 14.81 1.79 -14.95
N PRO A 171 14.40 2.84 -14.21
CA PRO A 171 13.11 3.46 -14.39
C PRO A 171 12.89 3.88 -15.84
N PRO A 172 11.80 3.44 -16.51
CA PRO A 172 11.51 3.87 -17.87
C PRO A 172 11.19 5.35 -17.94
N THR A 173 11.48 5.96 -19.07
CA THR A 173 11.01 7.31 -19.38
C THR A 173 9.49 7.32 -19.53
N VAL A 174 8.81 8.21 -18.82
CA VAL A 174 7.36 8.40 -18.90
C VAL A 174 7.04 9.50 -19.89
N THR A 175 6.23 9.20 -20.90
CA THR A 175 5.76 10.18 -21.89
C THR A 175 4.26 10.34 -21.78
N LEU A 176 3.79 11.60 -21.67
CA LEU A 176 2.39 12.00 -21.66
C LEU A 176 2.06 12.67 -22.98
N SER A 177 1.13 12.14 -23.77
CA SER A 177 0.83 12.61 -25.10
C SER A 177 -0.67 12.73 -25.39
N GLY A 178 -1.07 13.72 -26.16
CA GLY A 178 -2.47 13.98 -26.52
C GLY A 178 -3.25 14.66 -25.38
N GLY A 179 -4.58 14.47 -25.36
CA GLY A 179 -5.46 15.03 -24.33
C GLY A 179 -5.80 16.51 -24.48
N GLY A 180 -5.21 17.22 -25.46
CA GLY A 180 -5.49 18.64 -25.78
C GLY A 180 -4.68 19.65 -24.95
N GLY A 181 -4.01 19.22 -23.90
CA GLY A 181 -3.14 20.05 -23.04
C GLY A 181 -1.65 19.84 -23.32
N SER A 182 -0.83 20.47 -22.49
CA SER A 182 0.63 20.36 -22.57
C SER A 182 1.32 20.63 -21.22
N GLY A 183 2.62 20.33 -21.17
CA GLY A 183 3.48 20.66 -20.02
C GLY A 183 3.42 19.71 -18.84
N ALA A 184 2.58 18.67 -18.87
CA ALA A 184 2.63 17.64 -17.82
C ALA A 184 3.88 16.77 -17.96
N THR A 185 4.53 16.51 -16.86
CA THR A 185 5.69 15.60 -16.76
C THR A 185 5.58 14.69 -15.56
N ALA A 186 6.13 13.50 -15.67
CA ALA A 186 6.17 12.54 -14.58
C ALA A 186 7.40 11.64 -14.66
N VAL A 187 7.79 11.07 -13.54
CA VAL A 187 8.84 10.06 -13.44
C VAL A 187 8.27 8.76 -12.89
N ALA A 188 8.75 7.64 -13.40
CA ALA A 188 8.49 6.32 -12.84
C ALA A 188 9.43 6.12 -11.63
N VAL A 189 8.91 5.50 -10.57
CA VAL A 189 9.65 5.24 -9.34
C VAL A 189 9.42 3.81 -8.90
N LYS A 190 10.36 3.29 -8.10
CA LYS A 190 10.14 2.07 -7.31
C LYS A 190 9.29 2.40 -6.11
N ASN A 191 8.32 1.58 -5.83
CA ASN A 191 7.55 1.60 -4.59
C ASN A 191 6.96 0.21 -4.38
N TRP A 192 7.30 -0.40 -3.26
CA TRP A 192 6.81 -1.74 -2.97
C TRP A 192 6.77 -1.98 -1.46
N VAL A 193 5.96 -2.94 -1.06
CA VAL A 193 5.91 -3.49 0.29
C VAL A 193 5.78 -5.00 0.22
N THR A 194 6.53 -5.69 1.05
CA THR A 194 6.41 -7.13 1.27
C THR A 194 6.36 -7.38 2.77
N MET A 195 5.36 -8.11 3.20
CA MET A 195 5.19 -8.57 4.58
C MET A 195 5.18 -10.09 4.54
N THR A 196 5.96 -10.72 5.41
CA THR A 196 6.01 -12.19 5.54
C THR A 196 5.99 -12.59 6.99
N ALA A 197 5.38 -13.71 7.30
CA ALA A 197 5.43 -14.29 8.63
C ALA A 197 5.56 -15.81 8.54
N PRO A 198 6.37 -16.44 9.44
CA PRO A 198 6.45 -17.88 9.55
C PRO A 198 5.08 -18.47 9.86
N GLN A 199 4.71 -19.52 9.16
CA GLN A 199 3.40 -20.11 9.38
C GLN A 199 3.23 -20.77 10.74
N ALA A 200 4.28 -21.31 11.30
CA ALA A 200 4.23 -21.97 12.61
C ALA A 200 3.74 -21.02 13.72
N ASP A 201 4.00 -19.74 13.58
CA ASP A 201 3.45 -18.69 14.45
C ASP A 201 3.46 -17.33 13.72
N PRO A 202 2.47 -17.05 12.88
CA PRO A 202 2.42 -15.82 12.08
C PRO A 202 2.11 -14.57 12.92
N THR A 203 1.91 -14.68 14.21
CA THR A 203 1.81 -13.55 15.13
C THR A 203 3.18 -13.13 15.67
N ARG A 204 4.21 -13.93 15.44
CA ARG A 204 5.58 -13.63 15.79
C ARG A 204 6.39 -13.34 14.54
N ASP A 205 7.33 -12.42 14.70
CA ASP A 205 8.39 -12.19 13.73
C ASP A 205 7.85 -11.86 12.32
N ILE A 206 6.81 -11.03 12.25
CA ILE A 206 6.38 -10.48 10.96
C ILE A 206 7.51 -9.63 10.41
N HIS A 207 8.11 -10.07 9.31
CA HIS A 207 9.14 -9.34 8.61
C HIS A 207 8.52 -8.46 7.54
N VAL A 208 8.77 -7.17 7.61
CA VAL A 208 8.26 -6.17 6.68
C VAL A 208 9.43 -5.48 6.01
N THR A 209 9.50 -5.63 4.69
CA THR A 209 10.42 -4.86 3.85
C THR A 209 9.63 -3.97 2.92
N ALA A 210 10.08 -2.74 2.73
CA ALA A 210 9.43 -1.81 1.81
C ALA A 210 10.43 -0.79 1.26
N LEU A 211 10.13 -0.24 0.09
CA LEU A 211 10.80 0.90 -0.48
C LEU A 211 9.80 2.01 -0.75
N LEU A 212 10.04 3.15 -0.14
CA LEU A 212 9.34 4.40 -0.38
C LEU A 212 10.25 5.33 -1.16
N VAL A 213 9.76 5.86 -2.29
CA VAL A 213 10.37 7.01 -2.95
C VAL A 213 9.48 8.20 -2.67
N ASP A 214 9.97 9.18 -1.90
CA ASP A 214 9.17 10.33 -1.47
C ASP A 214 8.50 11.04 -2.65
N GLU A 215 7.23 11.37 -2.49
CA GLU A 215 6.44 11.93 -3.60
C GLU A 215 6.78 13.39 -3.94
N HIS A 216 7.53 14.08 -3.07
CA HIS A 216 7.90 15.47 -3.27
C HIS A 216 9.39 15.63 -3.58
N THR A 217 10.28 14.95 -2.85
CA THR A 217 11.73 15.11 -2.94
C THR A 217 12.40 14.05 -3.82
N LEU A 218 11.72 12.92 -4.06
CA LEU A 218 12.26 11.71 -4.69
C LEU A 218 13.37 11.02 -3.87
N ASP A 219 13.54 11.39 -2.61
CA ASP A 219 14.43 10.67 -1.69
C ASP A 219 13.90 9.26 -1.45
N GLU A 220 14.80 8.30 -1.37
CA GLU A 220 14.49 6.90 -1.11
C GLU A 220 14.59 6.58 0.39
N VAL A 221 13.58 5.90 0.92
CA VAL A 221 13.57 5.36 2.27
C VAL A 221 13.28 3.87 2.20
N GLN A 222 14.19 3.07 2.72
CA GLN A 222 14.02 1.63 2.81
C GLN A 222 13.63 1.22 4.23
N PHE A 223 12.64 0.35 4.32
CA PHE A 223 12.23 -0.31 5.56
C PHE A 223 12.72 -1.75 5.54
N ASP A 224 13.21 -2.19 6.69
CA ASP A 224 13.55 -3.58 6.98
C ASP A 224 13.30 -3.78 8.48
N LEU A 225 12.09 -4.24 8.81
CA LEU A 225 11.57 -4.28 10.17
C LEU A 225 11.07 -5.68 10.51
N THR A 226 11.34 -6.12 11.73
CA THR A 226 10.73 -7.33 12.29
C THR A 226 9.83 -6.96 13.46
N PHE A 227 8.59 -7.40 13.42
CA PHE A 227 7.58 -7.17 14.45
C PHE A 227 7.33 -8.45 15.23
N SER A 228 7.65 -8.44 16.51
CA SER A 228 7.34 -9.56 17.42
C SER A 228 6.23 -9.16 18.36
N GLN A 229 5.12 -9.88 18.33
CA GLN A 229 3.98 -9.63 19.17
C GLN A 229 4.31 -9.92 20.64
N GLN A 230 4.08 -8.94 21.51
CA GLN A 230 4.32 -9.06 22.94
C GLN A 230 3.06 -9.35 23.75
N GLY A 231 1.89 -9.20 23.18
CA GLY A 231 0.60 -9.38 23.84
C GLY A 231 -0.31 -10.35 23.10
N ARG A 232 -1.52 -10.55 23.60
CA ARG A 232 -2.55 -11.30 22.89
C ARG A 232 -3.11 -10.44 21.77
N PRO A 233 -3.49 -11.03 20.62
CA PRO A 233 -4.29 -10.32 19.62
C PRO A 233 -5.55 -9.79 20.30
N PHE A 234 -5.94 -8.57 19.94
CA PHE A 234 -7.20 -8.02 20.39
C PHE A 234 -8.02 -7.58 19.19
N TRP A 235 -9.30 -7.64 19.36
CA TRP A 235 -10.26 -7.23 18.37
C TRP A 235 -10.38 -5.71 18.35
N VAL A 236 -10.16 -5.08 17.20
CA VAL A 236 -10.39 -3.65 17.03
C VAL A 236 -11.86 -3.44 16.72
N TRP A 237 -12.61 -3.10 17.75
CA TRP A 237 -14.04 -2.91 17.64
C TRP A 237 -14.41 -1.67 16.83
N GLY A 238 -15.45 -1.80 16.00
CA GLY A 238 -16.03 -0.70 15.25
C GLY A 238 -15.50 -0.53 13.82
N THR A 239 -14.70 -1.46 13.35
CA THR A 239 -14.17 -1.45 11.98
C THR A 239 -14.93 -2.43 11.08
N GLY A 240 -16.23 -2.28 10.92
CA GLY A 240 -16.94 -2.92 9.83
C GLY A 240 -17.66 -4.23 10.12
N ILE A 241 -17.76 -4.69 11.39
CA ILE A 241 -18.59 -5.87 11.68
C ILE A 241 -20.05 -5.46 11.89
N LYS A 242 -20.92 -5.98 11.07
CA LYS A 242 -22.35 -5.86 11.26
C LYS A 242 -22.89 -7.00 12.14
N PRO A 243 -23.97 -6.77 12.89
CA PRO A 243 -24.59 -7.84 13.66
C PRO A 243 -24.93 -9.05 12.77
N GLY A 244 -24.38 -10.22 13.13
CA GLY A 244 -24.57 -11.46 12.39
C GLY A 244 -23.52 -11.78 11.32
N GLU A 245 -22.54 -10.90 11.08
CA GLU A 245 -21.38 -11.20 10.26
C GLU A 245 -20.28 -11.86 11.09
N THR A 246 -19.60 -12.83 10.50
CA THR A 246 -18.52 -13.60 11.16
C THR A 246 -17.13 -13.18 10.72
N THR A 247 -17.05 -12.25 9.75
CA THR A 247 -15.82 -11.70 9.21
C THR A 247 -15.82 -10.20 9.36
N GLN A 248 -14.65 -9.64 9.52
CA GLN A 248 -14.42 -8.20 9.49
C GLN A 248 -14.32 -7.79 8.02
N ASP A 249 -15.14 -6.84 7.59
CA ASP A 249 -15.11 -6.24 6.25
C ASP A 249 -14.06 -5.14 6.17
#